data_a0e79cd217a1f23da4e4a6866bd8e39b
#
_entry.id   a0e79cd217a1f23da4e4a6866bd8e39b
#
_cell.length_a   1.000
_cell.length_b   1.000
_cell.length_c   1.000
_cell.angle_alpha   90.00
_cell.angle_beta   90.00
_cell.angle_gamma   90.00
#
_symmetry.space_group_name_H-M   'P 1'
#
loop_
_entity.id
_entity.type
_entity.pdbx_description
1 polymer ?
#
loop_
_entity_poly.entity_id
_entity_poly.type
_entity_poly.pdbx_seq_one_letter_code
_entity_poly.pdbx_strand_id
1 'polypeptide(L)'
;MASNLEGRVPSRAVWVLAGIALLSVGLYLAFSGVYYHIGFPLDDAWIHQTYARNLALRGEWSFLLGKPSGGSTAPLWSALLAIGFWLRLAPYIWTYLLGAISLWGLAVLGESAMRRLVSSYRPHFPWVGAALALEWHLVWAAASGMETLLFALLATATLVLVISGSRKYFSLGLLIGISAWVRPDGVTLLGPAVLVILLMQPSWSKRLRALVNLGLGFGSLFALYLLFNLMISGSPLPNTFYAKQAEYVELLKKPFLARFGNEAFPVLEGMGVILLPGLVLTVISAIRRRTWGVLAAVIWFVGFLALYAWRLPVTYQYGRYVMPAMPIFFLLGLTGLVEVTLALGLHWRWIISVSWRLVAGGVLIVFWGLGALHYAQDVAFIESEMVATAKWVSAEVPPNALVAAHDIGALGYFGGHDLVDLAGLVSPEVIPFLRNEDRIAAYLNEQGVAYLVTFPDWYPHLTSGLSPVFTTGAPYAPAFGELNMAVYRWSGP
;
A
#
# COMPACT_ATOMS: atom_id res chain seq x y z
N MET A 1 3.55 -15.72 -34.76
CA MET A 1 2.33 -16.17 -34.06
C MET A 1 2.62 -17.10 -32.87
N ALA A 2 3.73 -17.83 -32.83
CA ALA A 2 4.11 -18.73 -31.73
C ALA A 2 4.51 -18.03 -30.40
N SER A 3 5.01 -16.79 -30.44
CA SER A 3 5.54 -16.09 -29.28
C SER A 3 4.47 -15.58 -28.28
N ASN A 4 3.19 -15.57 -28.64
CA ASN A 4 2.10 -15.09 -27.78
C ASN A 4 1.51 -16.16 -26.85
N LEU A 5 1.87 -17.44 -27.02
CA LEU A 5 1.33 -18.52 -26.21
C LEU A 5 2.21 -18.91 -25.01
N GLU A 6 3.48 -18.51 -25.00
CA GLU A 6 4.48 -19.00 -24.04
C GLU A 6 4.26 -18.58 -22.57
N GLY A 7 3.47 -17.54 -22.28
CA GLY A 7 3.16 -17.11 -20.91
C GLY A 7 1.71 -17.28 -20.48
N ARG A 8 0.87 -17.92 -21.29
CA ARG A 8 -0.56 -18.03 -20.99
C ARG A 8 -0.79 -18.99 -19.82
N VAL A 9 -1.47 -18.49 -18.79
CA VAL A 9 -1.94 -19.30 -17.67
C VAL A 9 -3.18 -20.09 -18.14
N PRO A 10 -3.25 -21.40 -17.92
CA PRO A 10 -4.45 -22.19 -18.26
C PRO A 10 -5.68 -21.67 -17.52
N SER A 11 -6.84 -21.68 -18.16
CA SER A 11 -8.09 -21.17 -17.57
C SER A 11 -8.39 -21.81 -16.21
N ARG A 12 -8.17 -23.12 -16.06
CA ARG A 12 -8.33 -23.81 -14.77
C ARG A 12 -7.43 -23.22 -13.68
N ALA A 13 -6.17 -22.91 -14.00
CA ALA A 13 -5.24 -22.31 -13.04
C ALA A 13 -5.64 -20.88 -12.65
N VAL A 14 -6.23 -20.10 -13.58
CA VAL A 14 -6.77 -18.75 -13.29
C VAL A 14 -7.88 -18.82 -12.24
N TRP A 15 -8.81 -19.79 -12.38
CA TRP A 15 -9.89 -19.97 -11.40
C TRP A 15 -9.40 -20.55 -10.06
N VAL A 16 -8.42 -21.45 -10.08
CA VAL A 16 -7.76 -21.93 -8.85
C VAL A 16 -7.14 -20.76 -8.08
N LEU A 17 -6.43 -19.84 -8.76
CA LEU A 17 -5.86 -18.66 -8.13
C LEU A 17 -6.94 -17.70 -7.62
N ALA A 18 -8.08 -17.58 -8.31
CA ALA A 18 -9.20 -16.79 -7.80
C ALA A 18 -9.74 -17.40 -6.48
N GLY A 19 -9.92 -18.71 -6.45
CA GLY A 19 -10.35 -19.41 -5.23
C GLY A 19 -9.37 -19.24 -4.07
N ILE A 20 -8.06 -19.34 -4.32
CA ILE A 20 -7.02 -19.14 -3.30
C ILE A 20 -7.05 -17.69 -2.77
N ALA A 21 -7.12 -16.68 -3.64
CA ALA A 21 -7.15 -15.28 -3.24
C ALA A 21 -8.39 -14.95 -2.42
N LEU A 22 -9.58 -15.38 -2.87
CA LEU A 22 -10.84 -15.18 -2.15
C LEU A 22 -10.84 -15.90 -0.79
N LEU A 23 -10.36 -17.15 -0.75
CA LEU A 23 -10.27 -17.91 0.49
C LEU A 23 -9.29 -17.27 1.47
N SER A 24 -8.13 -16.82 0.99
CA SER A 24 -7.11 -16.18 1.82
C SER A 24 -7.64 -14.92 2.49
N VAL A 25 -8.23 -14.01 1.71
CA VAL A 25 -8.87 -12.79 2.26
C VAL A 25 -10.04 -13.16 3.17
N GLY A 26 -10.92 -14.07 2.72
CA GLY A 26 -12.09 -14.48 3.51
C GLY A 26 -11.73 -15.09 4.86
N LEU A 27 -10.65 -15.88 4.95
CA LEU A 27 -10.18 -16.45 6.21
C LEU A 27 -9.58 -15.39 7.14
N TYR A 28 -8.86 -14.38 6.62
CA TYR A 28 -8.40 -13.23 7.42
C TYR A 28 -9.59 -12.48 8.03
N LEU A 29 -10.62 -12.21 7.22
CA LEU A 29 -11.84 -11.54 7.70
C LEU A 29 -12.60 -12.40 8.71
N ALA A 30 -12.74 -13.70 8.46
CA ALA A 30 -13.40 -14.62 9.39
C ALA A 30 -12.64 -14.71 10.72
N PHE A 31 -11.30 -14.81 10.67
CA PHE A 31 -10.47 -14.83 11.87
C PHE A 31 -10.59 -13.53 12.66
N SER A 32 -10.53 -12.37 11.97
CA SER A 32 -10.76 -11.07 12.60
C SER A 32 -12.15 -10.95 13.23
N GLY A 33 -13.19 -11.46 12.54
CA GLY A 33 -14.56 -11.49 13.07
C GLY A 33 -14.74 -12.36 14.32
N VAL A 34 -13.95 -13.45 14.43
CA VAL A 34 -13.93 -14.31 15.64
C VAL A 34 -13.11 -13.66 16.76
N TYR A 35 -11.97 -12.99 16.40
CA TYR A 35 -11.09 -12.35 17.36
C TYR A 35 -11.75 -11.13 18.02
N TYR A 36 -12.37 -10.27 17.24
CA TYR A 36 -13.08 -9.07 17.71
C TYR A 36 -14.21 -8.66 16.76
N HIS A 37 -13.86 -8.16 15.55
CA HIS A 37 -14.82 -7.58 14.61
C HIS A 37 -14.31 -7.69 13.17
N ILE A 38 -15.19 -7.59 12.18
CA ILE A 38 -14.80 -7.38 10.78
C ILE A 38 -14.66 -5.87 10.57
N GLY A 39 -13.47 -5.42 10.17
CA GLY A 39 -13.15 -4.00 10.03
C GLY A 39 -11.88 -3.78 9.25
N PHE A 40 -11.48 -2.51 9.13
CA PHE A 40 -10.21 -2.16 8.52
C PHE A 40 -9.09 -2.07 9.58
N PRO A 41 -7.88 -2.55 9.27
CA PRO A 41 -6.73 -2.50 10.17
C PRO A 41 -6.04 -1.12 10.18
N LEU A 42 -6.64 -0.09 9.55
CA LEU A 42 -6.08 1.25 9.38
C LEU A 42 -7.17 2.30 9.40
N ASP A 43 -6.96 3.37 10.15
CA ASP A 43 -7.83 4.56 10.13
C ASP A 43 -7.81 5.27 8.78
N ASP A 44 -6.65 5.29 8.09
CA ASP A 44 -6.49 5.85 6.74
C ASP A 44 -7.51 5.28 5.73
N ALA A 45 -7.97 4.04 5.90
CA ALA A 45 -8.99 3.43 5.03
C ALA A 45 -10.31 4.21 5.08
N TRP A 46 -10.68 4.74 6.23
CA TRP A 46 -11.87 5.57 6.40
C TRP A 46 -11.73 6.94 5.77
N ILE A 47 -10.50 7.46 5.62
CA ILE A 47 -10.26 8.68 4.83
C ILE A 47 -10.70 8.45 3.38
N HIS A 48 -10.24 7.35 2.75
CA HIS A 48 -10.64 7.00 1.39
C HIS A 48 -12.13 6.74 1.26
N GLN A 49 -12.76 6.10 2.25
CA GLN A 49 -14.21 5.87 2.28
C GLN A 49 -14.99 7.18 2.38
N THR A 50 -14.49 8.17 3.15
CA THR A 50 -15.11 9.49 3.27
C THR A 50 -15.10 10.23 1.94
N TYR A 51 -13.95 10.30 1.24
CA TYR A 51 -13.88 10.87 -0.10
C TYR A 51 -14.77 10.13 -1.10
N ALA A 52 -14.77 8.80 -1.05
CA ALA A 52 -15.59 7.95 -1.93
C ALA A 52 -17.09 8.20 -1.72
N ARG A 53 -17.55 8.26 -0.47
CA ARG A 53 -18.93 8.57 -0.10
C ARG A 53 -19.35 9.95 -0.58
N ASN A 54 -18.54 10.98 -0.32
CA ASN A 54 -18.85 12.36 -0.68
C ASN A 54 -18.87 12.53 -2.21
N LEU A 55 -17.92 11.90 -2.93
CA LEU A 55 -17.91 11.86 -4.38
C LEU A 55 -19.17 11.17 -4.94
N ALA A 56 -19.52 10.00 -4.43
CA ALA A 56 -20.63 9.21 -4.97
C ALA A 56 -21.99 9.82 -4.69
N LEU A 57 -22.21 10.34 -3.49
CA LEU A 57 -23.54 10.79 -3.04
C LEU A 57 -23.78 12.29 -3.25
N ARG A 58 -22.72 13.10 -3.38
CA ARG A 58 -22.79 14.56 -3.46
C ARG A 58 -22.06 15.16 -4.65
N GLY A 59 -21.26 14.38 -5.38
CA GLY A 59 -20.42 14.86 -6.48
C GLY A 59 -19.23 15.72 -6.02
N GLU A 60 -18.88 15.68 -4.73
CA GLU A 60 -17.83 16.51 -4.15
C GLU A 60 -16.57 15.71 -3.86
N TRP A 61 -15.42 16.22 -4.29
CA TRP A 61 -14.12 15.71 -3.86
C TRP A 61 -13.69 16.46 -2.59
N SER A 62 -14.22 16.04 -1.47
CA SER A 62 -13.99 16.68 -0.18
C SER A 62 -13.98 15.66 0.95
N PHE A 63 -13.19 15.93 1.99
CA PHE A 63 -13.27 15.19 3.26
C PHE A 63 -14.38 15.78 4.13
N LEU A 64 -14.32 17.08 4.38
CA LEU A 64 -15.41 17.86 4.97
C LEU A 64 -16.28 18.45 3.87
N LEU A 65 -17.57 18.39 4.03
CA LEU A 65 -18.53 18.86 3.02
C LEU A 65 -18.36 20.35 2.71
N GLY A 66 -18.38 20.68 1.41
CA GLY A 66 -18.17 22.04 0.94
C GLY A 66 -16.72 22.56 1.04
N LYS A 67 -15.78 21.73 1.54
CA LYS A 67 -14.35 22.08 1.69
C LYS A 67 -13.49 21.11 0.86
N PRO A 68 -13.23 21.38 -0.43
CA PRO A 68 -12.31 20.56 -1.23
C PRO A 68 -10.95 20.45 -0.56
N SER A 69 -10.37 19.27 -0.56
CA SER A 69 -9.08 19.01 0.13
C SER A 69 -8.26 17.91 -0.52
N GLY A 70 -6.94 17.97 -0.40
CA GLY A 70 -5.97 17.02 -0.92
C GLY A 70 -5.55 15.95 0.09
N GLY A 71 -6.43 15.52 1.00
CA GLY A 71 -6.13 14.51 2.01
C GLY A 71 -6.05 13.07 1.50
N SER A 72 -6.65 12.77 0.33
CA SER A 72 -6.51 11.45 -0.29
C SER A 72 -5.25 11.39 -1.16
N THR A 73 -4.28 10.54 -0.79
CA THR A 73 -3.06 10.28 -1.60
C THR A 73 -3.34 9.46 -2.85
N ALA A 74 -4.47 8.75 -2.88
CA ALA A 74 -4.82 7.77 -3.90
C ALA A 74 -6.16 8.11 -4.57
N PRO A 75 -6.22 9.16 -5.42
CA PRO A 75 -7.48 9.60 -6.01
C PRO A 75 -8.21 8.50 -6.78
N LEU A 76 -7.48 7.69 -7.55
CA LEU A 76 -8.09 6.59 -8.30
C LEU A 76 -8.67 5.51 -7.38
N TRP A 77 -8.03 5.23 -6.24
CA TRP A 77 -8.57 4.29 -5.26
C TRP A 77 -9.89 4.79 -4.67
N SER A 78 -9.93 6.04 -4.19
CA SER A 78 -11.16 6.64 -3.67
C SER A 78 -12.28 6.68 -4.73
N ALA A 79 -11.93 6.94 -6.00
CA ALA A 79 -12.91 6.88 -7.10
C ALA A 79 -13.43 5.45 -7.36
N LEU A 80 -12.57 4.41 -7.25
CA LEU A 80 -13.00 3.02 -7.35
C LEU A 80 -13.90 2.63 -6.18
N LEU A 81 -13.60 3.10 -4.97
CA LEU A 81 -14.46 2.90 -3.80
C LEU A 81 -15.83 3.57 -3.96
N ALA A 82 -15.90 4.73 -4.62
CA ALA A 82 -17.15 5.44 -4.90
C ALA A 82 -18.15 4.61 -5.72
N ILE A 83 -17.66 3.70 -6.58
CA ILE A 83 -18.49 2.77 -7.34
C ILE A 83 -19.34 1.90 -6.40
N GLY A 84 -18.78 1.46 -5.27
CA GLY A 84 -19.51 0.69 -4.26
C GLY A 84 -20.71 1.43 -3.69
N PHE A 85 -20.56 2.73 -3.42
CA PHE A 85 -21.67 3.58 -2.96
C PHE A 85 -22.76 3.74 -4.04
N TRP A 86 -22.40 3.92 -5.32
CA TRP A 86 -23.37 3.96 -6.42
C TRP A 86 -24.11 2.63 -6.56
N LEU A 87 -23.43 1.51 -6.33
CA LEU A 87 -24.02 0.17 -6.34
C LEU A 87 -24.77 -0.16 -5.04
N ARG A 88 -24.79 0.74 -4.05
CA ARG A 88 -25.39 0.56 -2.72
C ARG A 88 -24.84 -0.65 -1.96
N LEU A 89 -23.58 -1.00 -2.18
CA LEU A 89 -22.88 -2.05 -1.45
C LEU A 89 -22.33 -1.48 -0.14
N ALA A 90 -22.29 -2.33 0.90
CA ALA A 90 -21.62 -1.96 2.14
C ALA A 90 -20.12 -1.67 1.85
N PRO A 91 -19.53 -0.61 2.44
CA PRO A 91 -18.15 -0.19 2.18
C PRO A 91 -17.14 -1.33 2.35
N TYR A 92 -17.28 -2.14 3.38
CA TYR A 92 -16.43 -3.30 3.64
C TYR A 92 -16.47 -4.32 2.48
N ILE A 93 -17.67 -4.71 2.03
CA ILE A 93 -17.83 -5.75 0.99
C ILE A 93 -17.16 -5.34 -0.31
N TRP A 94 -17.41 -4.10 -0.76
CA TRP A 94 -16.84 -3.60 -2.01
C TRP A 94 -15.32 -3.48 -1.93
N THR A 95 -14.81 -2.96 -0.83
CA THR A 95 -13.38 -2.76 -0.60
C THR A 95 -12.62 -4.08 -0.57
N TYR A 96 -13.12 -5.08 0.19
CA TYR A 96 -12.51 -6.40 0.25
C TYR A 96 -12.57 -7.13 -1.10
N LEU A 97 -13.64 -6.92 -1.88
CA LEU A 97 -13.73 -7.46 -3.24
C LEU A 97 -12.66 -6.86 -4.15
N LEU A 98 -12.45 -5.54 -4.11
CA LEU A 98 -11.39 -4.87 -4.88
C LEU A 98 -10.00 -5.36 -4.46
N GLY A 99 -9.76 -5.55 -3.17
CA GLY A 99 -8.54 -6.13 -2.65
C GLY A 99 -8.32 -7.57 -3.12
N ALA A 100 -9.33 -8.43 -3.03
CA ALA A 100 -9.28 -9.80 -3.51
C ALA A 100 -9.06 -9.90 -5.03
N ILE A 101 -9.70 -9.03 -5.82
CA ILE A 101 -9.48 -8.92 -7.28
C ILE A 101 -8.04 -8.52 -7.57
N SER A 102 -7.49 -7.56 -6.81
CA SER A 102 -6.09 -7.12 -6.96
C SER A 102 -5.11 -8.24 -6.62
N LEU A 103 -5.39 -9.02 -5.56
CA LEU A 103 -4.58 -10.17 -5.16
C LEU A 103 -4.63 -11.28 -6.21
N TRP A 104 -5.81 -11.58 -6.70
CA TRP A 104 -6.00 -12.53 -7.80
C TRP A 104 -5.25 -12.09 -9.07
N GLY A 105 -5.41 -10.82 -9.47
CA GLY A 105 -4.71 -10.26 -10.62
C GLY A 105 -3.19 -10.37 -10.49
N LEU A 106 -2.65 -10.09 -9.30
CA LEU A 106 -1.24 -10.22 -8.99
C LEU A 106 -0.77 -11.68 -9.05
N ALA A 107 -1.53 -12.61 -8.51
CA ALA A 107 -1.25 -14.04 -8.56
C ALA A 107 -1.21 -14.58 -10.01
N VAL A 108 -2.19 -14.20 -10.83
CA VAL A 108 -2.23 -14.58 -12.26
C VAL A 108 -1.07 -13.95 -13.03
N LEU A 109 -0.77 -12.68 -12.76
CA LEU A 109 0.36 -11.97 -13.36
C LEU A 109 1.70 -12.63 -13.02
N GLY A 110 1.93 -12.94 -11.75
CA GLY A 110 3.15 -13.62 -11.28
C GLY A 110 3.33 -15.00 -11.91
N GLU A 111 2.27 -15.82 -11.96
CA GLU A 111 2.31 -17.12 -12.63
C GLU A 111 2.59 -16.97 -14.13
N SER A 112 1.96 -15.99 -14.80
CA SER A 112 2.20 -15.71 -16.22
C SER A 112 3.64 -15.25 -16.48
N ALA A 113 4.16 -14.38 -15.63
CA ALA A 113 5.53 -13.89 -15.71
C ALA A 113 6.55 -15.02 -15.53
N MET A 114 6.34 -15.90 -14.54
CA MET A 114 7.22 -17.04 -14.32
C MET A 114 7.26 -17.97 -15.52
N ARG A 115 6.12 -18.26 -16.14
CA ARG A 115 6.04 -19.07 -17.37
C ARG A 115 6.76 -18.49 -18.56
N ARG A 116 6.93 -17.17 -18.60
CA ARG A 116 7.72 -16.45 -19.61
C ARG A 116 9.21 -16.43 -19.30
N LEU A 117 9.56 -16.21 -18.03
CA LEU A 117 10.94 -16.12 -17.58
C LEU A 117 11.65 -17.48 -17.64
N VAL A 118 10.95 -18.55 -17.28
CA VAL A 118 11.49 -19.90 -17.24
C VAL A 118 10.68 -20.79 -18.19
N SER A 119 11.18 -20.98 -19.42
CA SER A 119 10.47 -21.70 -20.49
C SER A 119 10.13 -23.14 -20.14
N SER A 120 10.95 -23.80 -19.31
CA SER A 120 10.76 -25.15 -18.80
C SER A 120 9.79 -25.25 -17.62
N TYR A 121 9.33 -24.11 -17.06
CA TYR A 121 8.36 -24.06 -15.99
C TYR A 121 6.93 -24.27 -16.55
N ARG A 122 6.42 -25.49 -16.46
CA ARG A 122 5.07 -25.88 -16.93
C ARG A 122 4.39 -26.77 -15.88
N PRO A 123 4.15 -26.28 -14.67
CA PRO A 123 3.51 -27.09 -13.63
C PRO A 123 2.02 -27.27 -13.90
N HIS A 124 1.45 -28.35 -13.37
CA HIS A 124 -0.01 -28.57 -13.34
C HIS A 124 -0.73 -27.63 -12.38
N PHE A 125 -0.09 -27.30 -11.25
CA PHE A 125 -0.61 -26.37 -10.25
C PHE A 125 0.15 -25.03 -10.34
N PRO A 126 -0.53 -23.85 -10.24
CA PRO A 126 0.09 -22.53 -10.39
C PRO A 126 0.80 -22.09 -9.10
N TRP A 127 1.96 -22.72 -8.78
CA TRP A 127 2.66 -22.54 -7.51
C TRP A 127 3.11 -21.12 -7.22
N VAL A 128 3.59 -20.40 -8.25
CA VAL A 128 4.08 -19.02 -8.06
C VAL A 128 2.92 -18.09 -7.78
N GLY A 129 1.82 -18.22 -8.53
CA GLY A 129 0.62 -17.47 -8.26
C GLY A 129 0.02 -17.78 -6.89
N ALA A 130 0.00 -19.07 -6.50
CA ALA A 130 -0.46 -19.48 -5.18
C ALA A 130 0.41 -18.91 -4.05
N ALA A 131 1.74 -18.93 -4.22
CA ALA A 131 2.65 -18.33 -3.24
C ALA A 131 2.40 -16.84 -3.04
N LEU A 132 2.16 -16.09 -4.13
CA LEU A 132 1.80 -14.66 -4.04
C LEU A 132 0.42 -14.44 -3.39
N ALA A 133 -0.57 -15.30 -3.69
CA ALA A 133 -1.92 -15.18 -3.11
C ALA A 133 -2.01 -15.60 -1.63
N LEU A 134 -0.98 -16.29 -1.12
CA LEU A 134 -0.85 -16.70 0.29
C LEU A 134 0.22 -15.93 1.03
N GLU A 135 0.95 -15.03 0.38
CA GLU A 135 1.96 -14.22 1.04
C GLU A 135 1.27 -13.25 1.99
N TRP A 136 1.64 -13.29 3.27
CA TRP A 136 0.90 -12.66 4.35
C TRP A 136 0.80 -11.12 4.26
N HIS A 137 1.85 -10.42 3.83
CA HIS A 137 1.81 -8.98 3.62
C HIS A 137 0.82 -8.61 2.51
N LEU A 138 0.78 -9.41 1.43
CA LEU A 138 -0.11 -9.16 0.30
C LEU A 138 -1.58 -9.46 0.65
N VAL A 139 -1.82 -10.47 1.50
CA VAL A 139 -3.17 -10.78 2.01
C VAL A 139 -3.62 -9.69 2.98
N TRP A 140 -2.75 -9.28 3.91
CA TRP A 140 -3.01 -8.16 4.81
C TRP A 140 -3.35 -6.89 4.01
N ALA A 141 -2.54 -6.54 2.99
CA ALA A 141 -2.79 -5.40 2.12
C ALA A 141 -4.10 -5.52 1.33
N ALA A 142 -4.49 -6.73 0.89
CA ALA A 142 -5.75 -6.98 0.21
C ALA A 142 -6.97 -6.69 1.10
N ALA A 143 -6.85 -6.97 2.40
CA ALA A 143 -7.90 -6.74 3.38
C ALA A 143 -7.81 -5.36 4.07
N SER A 144 -6.76 -4.58 3.81
CA SER A 144 -6.45 -3.34 4.55
C SER A 144 -7.37 -2.16 4.28
N GLY A 145 -8.16 -2.19 3.22
CA GLY A 145 -8.94 -1.02 2.80
C GLY A 145 -8.15 0.01 1.99
N MET A 146 -6.84 -0.22 1.80
CA MET A 146 -5.91 0.71 1.14
C MET A 146 -5.61 0.30 -0.30
N GLU A 147 -5.08 1.24 -1.06
CA GLU A 147 -4.63 1.09 -2.45
C GLU A 147 -3.35 0.26 -2.62
N THR A 148 -2.68 -0.11 -1.53
CA THR A 148 -1.34 -0.71 -1.51
C THR A 148 -1.22 -1.90 -2.45
N LEU A 149 -2.19 -2.81 -2.43
CA LEU A 149 -2.14 -4.01 -3.27
C LEU A 149 -2.46 -3.73 -4.74
N LEU A 150 -3.36 -2.79 -5.02
CA LEU A 150 -3.62 -2.32 -6.40
C LEU A 150 -2.36 -1.70 -7.00
N PHE A 151 -1.65 -0.88 -6.24
CA PHE A 151 -0.38 -0.32 -6.67
C PHE A 151 0.68 -1.40 -6.89
N ALA A 152 0.77 -2.39 -5.99
CA ALA A 152 1.68 -3.55 -6.15
C ALA A 152 1.41 -4.32 -7.46
N LEU A 153 0.13 -4.53 -7.81
CA LEU A 153 -0.28 -5.15 -9.07
C LEU A 153 0.18 -4.33 -10.28
N LEU A 154 -0.07 -3.02 -10.29
CA LEU A 154 0.29 -2.11 -11.39
C LEU A 154 1.81 -1.99 -11.55
N ALA A 155 2.54 -1.87 -10.43
CA ALA A 155 3.99 -1.82 -10.43
C ALA A 155 4.59 -3.12 -10.98
N THR A 156 4.10 -4.27 -10.50
CA THR A 156 4.55 -5.58 -11.00
C THR A 156 4.21 -5.75 -12.47
N ALA A 157 3.02 -5.33 -12.93
CA ALA A 157 2.64 -5.37 -14.35
C ALA A 157 3.58 -4.54 -15.22
N THR A 158 3.90 -3.33 -14.79
CA THR A 158 4.86 -2.45 -15.46
C THR A 158 6.24 -3.11 -15.57
N LEU A 159 6.75 -3.64 -14.46
CA LEU A 159 8.08 -4.28 -14.43
C LEU A 159 8.11 -5.56 -15.26
N VAL A 160 7.05 -6.37 -15.26
CA VAL A 160 6.92 -7.55 -16.12
C VAL A 160 6.93 -7.17 -17.61
N LEU A 161 6.30 -6.06 -18.00
CA LEU A 161 6.36 -5.53 -19.36
C LEU A 161 7.76 -5.06 -19.71
N VAL A 162 8.47 -4.40 -18.81
CA VAL A 162 9.87 -3.98 -18.95
C VAL A 162 10.78 -5.20 -19.10
N ILE A 163 10.64 -6.21 -18.26
CA ILE A 163 11.40 -7.47 -18.31
C ILE A 163 11.16 -8.19 -19.65
N SER A 164 9.90 -8.22 -20.11
CA SER A 164 9.52 -8.87 -21.37
C SER A 164 9.95 -8.09 -22.63
N GLY A 165 10.61 -6.94 -22.47
CA GLY A 165 11.05 -6.11 -23.60
C GLY A 165 9.91 -5.54 -24.44
N SER A 166 8.79 -5.22 -23.83
CA SER A 166 7.63 -4.61 -24.51
C SER A 166 8.02 -3.33 -25.23
N ARG A 167 7.61 -3.22 -26.50
CA ARG A 167 7.84 -2.04 -27.34
C ARG A 167 6.63 -1.10 -27.43
N LYS A 168 5.57 -1.37 -26.67
CA LYS A 168 4.36 -0.53 -26.61
C LYS A 168 4.57 0.62 -25.62
N TYR A 169 5.52 1.51 -25.92
CA TYR A 169 5.98 2.55 -24.99
C TYR A 169 4.89 3.52 -24.56
N PHE A 170 3.97 3.90 -25.45
CA PHE A 170 2.83 4.75 -25.11
C PHE A 170 1.93 4.07 -24.06
N SER A 171 1.55 2.81 -24.29
CA SER A 171 0.73 2.05 -23.33
C SER A 171 1.45 1.81 -22.01
N LEU A 172 2.78 1.62 -22.04
CA LEU A 172 3.60 1.52 -20.84
C LEU A 172 3.59 2.84 -20.06
N GLY A 173 3.69 3.98 -20.77
CA GLY A 173 3.56 5.30 -20.16
C GLY A 173 2.19 5.53 -19.52
N LEU A 174 1.10 5.14 -20.20
CA LEU A 174 -0.25 5.19 -19.63
C LEU A 174 -0.36 4.36 -18.34
N LEU A 175 0.18 3.14 -18.34
CA LEU A 175 0.15 2.28 -17.16
C LEU A 175 0.91 2.90 -15.97
N ILE A 176 2.05 3.53 -16.22
CA ILE A 176 2.81 4.28 -15.21
C ILE A 176 2.01 5.51 -14.73
N GLY A 177 1.34 6.22 -15.65
CA GLY A 177 0.45 7.33 -15.31
C GLY A 177 -0.72 6.90 -14.42
N ILE A 178 -1.38 5.77 -14.74
CA ILE A 178 -2.41 5.17 -13.88
C ILE A 178 -1.84 4.82 -12.51
N SER A 179 -0.63 4.25 -12.47
CA SER A 179 0.04 3.93 -11.20
C SER A 179 0.25 5.17 -10.33
N ALA A 180 0.56 6.34 -10.93
CA ALA A 180 0.70 7.60 -10.21
C ALA A 180 -0.64 8.10 -9.63
N TRP A 181 -1.78 7.84 -10.27
CA TRP A 181 -3.11 8.14 -9.74
C TRP A 181 -3.51 7.23 -8.57
N VAL A 182 -2.92 6.02 -8.49
CA VAL A 182 -3.08 5.12 -7.34
C VAL A 182 -2.14 5.51 -6.21
N ARG A 183 -0.87 5.84 -6.54
CA ARG A 183 0.12 6.36 -5.57
C ARG A 183 1.14 7.22 -6.29
N PRO A 184 1.53 8.38 -5.71
CA PRO A 184 2.53 9.28 -6.32
C PRO A 184 3.84 8.58 -6.67
N ASP A 185 4.24 7.58 -5.88
CA ASP A 185 5.46 6.76 -6.08
C ASP A 185 5.44 6.00 -7.41
N GLY A 186 4.30 5.86 -8.07
CA GLY A 186 4.18 5.29 -9.41
C GLY A 186 5.09 5.95 -10.43
N VAL A 187 5.45 7.22 -10.23
CA VAL A 187 6.43 7.93 -11.08
C VAL A 187 7.80 7.23 -11.11
N THR A 188 8.17 6.51 -10.06
CA THR A 188 9.45 5.80 -9.97
C THR A 188 9.61 4.71 -11.04
N LEU A 189 8.49 4.18 -11.56
CA LEU A 189 8.46 3.17 -12.62
C LEU A 189 8.96 3.68 -13.98
N LEU A 190 9.07 5.00 -14.14
CA LEU A 190 9.76 5.59 -15.33
C LEU A 190 11.23 5.19 -15.38
N GLY A 191 11.90 5.09 -14.21
CA GLY A 191 13.31 4.73 -14.12
C GLY A 191 13.67 3.46 -14.89
N PRO A 192 13.11 2.30 -14.54
CA PRO A 192 13.38 1.03 -15.25
C PRO A 192 12.93 1.06 -16.71
N ALA A 193 11.82 1.72 -17.05
CA ALA A 193 11.36 1.84 -18.43
C ALA A 193 12.34 2.64 -19.30
N VAL A 194 12.79 3.79 -18.81
CA VAL A 194 13.79 4.64 -19.48
C VAL A 194 15.14 3.90 -19.62
N LEU A 195 15.60 3.26 -18.52
CA LEU A 195 16.86 2.52 -18.52
C LEU A 195 16.89 1.44 -19.63
N VAL A 196 15.83 0.66 -19.74
CA VAL A 196 15.72 -0.39 -20.76
C VAL A 196 15.64 0.20 -22.17
N ILE A 197 14.94 1.31 -22.39
CA ILE A 197 14.92 2.01 -23.69
C ILE A 197 16.33 2.44 -24.08
N LEU A 198 17.06 3.05 -23.17
CA LEU A 198 18.43 3.55 -23.43
C LEU A 198 19.41 2.42 -23.73
N LEU A 199 19.28 1.28 -23.07
CA LEU A 199 20.19 0.14 -23.24
C LEU A 199 19.84 -0.75 -24.42
N MET A 200 18.54 -0.94 -24.73
CA MET A 200 18.11 -1.93 -25.73
C MET A 200 17.79 -1.35 -27.10
N GLN A 201 17.50 -0.04 -27.21
CA GLN A 201 17.23 0.52 -28.53
C GLN A 201 18.53 0.81 -29.30
N PRO A 202 18.65 0.31 -30.55
CA PRO A 202 19.95 0.28 -31.26
C PRO A 202 20.40 1.65 -31.76
N SER A 203 19.52 2.60 -32.03
CA SER A 203 19.85 3.91 -32.55
C SER A 203 19.23 5.04 -31.75
N TRP A 204 19.88 6.21 -31.78
CA TRP A 204 19.41 7.40 -31.06
C TRP A 204 18.00 7.82 -31.49
N SER A 205 17.68 7.79 -32.78
CA SER A 205 16.33 8.11 -33.28
C SER A 205 15.25 7.16 -32.75
N LYS A 206 15.56 5.85 -32.59
CA LYS A 206 14.62 4.88 -31.97
C LYS A 206 14.49 5.10 -30.47
N ARG A 207 15.59 5.44 -29.77
CA ARG A 207 15.56 5.81 -28.35
C ARG A 207 14.66 7.02 -28.14
N LEU A 208 14.91 8.10 -28.90
CA LEU A 208 14.13 9.33 -28.78
C LEU A 208 12.63 9.09 -29.05
N ARG A 209 12.30 8.37 -30.14
CA ARG A 209 10.89 8.02 -30.44
C ARG A 209 10.25 7.19 -29.31
N ALA A 210 10.97 6.24 -28.73
CA ALA A 210 10.48 5.42 -27.63
C ALA A 210 10.28 6.26 -26.36
N LEU A 211 11.22 7.15 -26.04
CA LEU A 211 11.11 8.07 -24.90
C LEU A 211 9.97 9.07 -25.07
N VAL A 212 9.80 9.63 -26.26
CA VAL A 212 8.67 10.53 -26.55
C VAL A 212 7.34 9.80 -26.39
N ASN A 213 7.20 8.59 -26.93
CA ASN A 213 5.97 7.81 -26.78
C ASN A 213 5.70 7.44 -25.31
N LEU A 214 6.73 7.04 -24.53
CA LEU A 214 6.61 6.79 -23.11
C LEU A 214 6.17 8.07 -22.37
N GLY A 215 6.84 9.21 -22.67
CA GLY A 215 6.56 10.51 -22.09
C GLY A 215 5.16 11.02 -22.41
N LEU A 216 4.68 10.85 -23.64
CA LEU A 216 3.32 11.23 -24.04
C LEU A 216 2.28 10.38 -23.31
N GLY A 217 2.47 9.05 -23.20
CA GLY A 217 1.57 8.17 -22.47
C GLY A 217 1.53 8.50 -20.99
N PHE A 218 2.67 8.68 -20.34
CA PHE A 218 2.76 9.05 -18.93
C PHE A 218 2.24 10.48 -18.69
N GLY A 219 2.73 11.44 -19.46
CA GLY A 219 2.47 12.86 -19.28
C GLY A 219 0.99 13.20 -19.46
N SER A 220 0.27 12.49 -20.36
CA SER A 220 -1.18 12.70 -20.55
C SER A 220 -1.99 12.49 -19.26
N LEU A 221 -1.64 11.48 -18.47
CA LEU A 221 -2.34 11.20 -17.21
C LEU A 221 -1.70 11.92 -16.02
N PHE A 222 -0.38 12.07 -16.01
CA PHE A 222 0.30 12.72 -14.91
C PHE A 222 0.07 14.24 -14.87
N ALA A 223 -0.04 14.89 -16.04
CA ALA A 223 -0.42 16.30 -16.11
C ALA A 223 -1.84 16.54 -15.53
N LEU A 224 -2.79 15.64 -15.84
CA LEU A 224 -4.11 15.68 -15.23
C LEU A 224 -4.07 15.45 -13.72
N TYR A 225 -3.20 14.56 -13.23
CA TYR A 225 -2.99 14.34 -11.80
C TYR A 225 -2.46 15.60 -11.09
N LEU A 226 -1.46 16.26 -11.67
CA LEU A 226 -0.92 17.51 -11.11
C LEU A 226 -1.96 18.63 -11.13
N LEU A 227 -2.69 18.77 -12.25
CA LEU A 227 -3.76 19.75 -12.37
C LEU A 227 -4.88 19.50 -11.34
N PHE A 228 -5.29 18.25 -11.16
CA PHE A 228 -6.28 17.87 -10.16
C PHE A 228 -5.84 18.30 -8.75
N ASN A 229 -4.61 17.97 -8.34
CA ASN A 229 -4.11 18.38 -7.01
C ASN A 229 -4.03 19.91 -6.88
N LEU A 230 -3.55 20.63 -7.90
CA LEU A 230 -3.49 22.09 -7.90
C LEU A 230 -4.88 22.72 -7.73
N MET A 231 -5.90 22.16 -8.38
CA MET A 231 -7.28 22.67 -8.28
C MET A 231 -7.90 22.38 -6.90
N ILE A 232 -7.55 21.27 -6.27
CA ILE A 232 -8.17 20.81 -5.01
C ILE A 232 -7.44 21.36 -3.78
N SER A 233 -6.10 21.42 -3.80
CA SER A 233 -5.29 21.76 -2.63
C SER A 233 -4.31 22.91 -2.85
N GLY A 234 -4.29 23.52 -4.04
CA GLY A 234 -3.33 24.59 -4.37
C GLY A 234 -1.88 24.11 -4.50
N SER A 235 -1.62 22.80 -4.37
CA SER A 235 -0.29 22.19 -4.40
C SER A 235 -0.24 21.10 -5.47
N PRO A 236 0.92 20.87 -6.14
CA PRO A 236 1.01 19.87 -7.22
C PRO A 236 0.91 18.41 -6.71
N LEU A 237 1.15 18.19 -5.43
CA LEU A 237 1.02 16.88 -4.77
C LEU A 237 0.00 16.98 -3.62
N PRO A 238 -0.58 15.84 -3.18
CA PRO A 238 -1.53 15.83 -2.07
C PRO A 238 -0.92 16.37 -0.78
N ASN A 239 -1.72 16.98 0.08
CA ASN A 239 -1.27 17.51 1.38
C ASN A 239 -0.58 16.43 2.23
N THR A 240 -1.08 15.21 2.18
CA THR A 240 -0.51 14.04 2.88
C THR A 240 0.95 13.81 2.54
N PHE A 241 1.40 14.14 1.31
CA PHE A 241 2.81 14.02 0.93
C PHE A 241 3.70 14.95 1.76
N TYR A 242 3.26 16.17 1.99
CA TYR A 242 3.99 17.17 2.77
C TYR A 242 3.86 16.89 4.28
N ALA A 243 2.65 16.56 4.73
CA ALA A 243 2.35 16.27 6.12
C ALA A 243 3.20 15.11 6.66
N LYS A 244 3.22 13.96 5.96
CA LYS A 244 4.01 12.80 6.40
C LYS A 244 5.51 13.05 6.43
N GLN A 245 6.05 13.89 5.54
CA GLN A 245 7.47 14.25 5.62
C GLN A 245 7.78 15.14 6.83
N ALA A 246 6.87 16.05 7.19
CA ALA A 246 7.03 16.90 8.39
C ALA A 246 6.88 16.06 9.66
N GLU A 247 5.91 15.16 9.71
CA GLU A 247 5.63 14.30 10.85
C GLU A 247 6.79 13.38 11.21
N TYR A 248 7.41 12.75 10.22
CA TYR A 248 8.46 11.75 10.43
C TYR A 248 9.90 12.28 10.24
N VAL A 249 10.09 13.59 10.25
CA VAL A 249 11.41 14.23 10.06
C VAL A 249 12.47 13.73 11.06
N GLU A 250 12.07 13.40 12.29
CA GLU A 250 12.96 12.90 13.33
C GLU A 250 13.62 11.56 12.97
N LEU A 251 12.91 10.70 12.21
CA LEU A 251 13.46 9.43 11.75
C LEU A 251 14.64 9.60 10.78
N LEU A 252 14.73 10.77 10.12
CA LEU A 252 15.84 11.07 9.20
C LEU A 252 17.16 11.31 9.92
N LYS A 253 17.17 11.52 11.25
CA LYS A 253 18.38 11.64 12.06
C LYS A 253 19.17 10.35 12.16
N LYS A 254 18.53 9.18 11.98
CA LYS A 254 19.21 7.89 11.94
C LYS A 254 20.09 7.77 10.69
N PRO A 255 21.25 7.08 10.77
CA PRO A 255 22.11 6.83 9.60
C PRO A 255 21.34 6.16 8.45
N PHE A 256 21.64 6.55 7.20
CA PHE A 256 20.95 6.03 6.01
C PHE A 256 20.94 4.50 5.92
N LEU A 257 22.08 3.85 6.19
CA LEU A 257 22.19 2.38 6.14
C LEU A 257 21.28 1.69 7.17
N ALA A 258 21.13 2.27 8.37
CA ALA A 258 20.22 1.75 9.37
C ALA A 258 18.75 1.90 8.91
N ARG A 259 18.40 3.05 8.33
CA ARG A 259 17.06 3.27 7.76
C ARG A 259 16.78 2.32 6.60
N PHE A 260 17.76 2.13 5.71
CA PHE A 260 17.64 1.17 4.60
C PHE A 260 17.48 -0.27 5.11
N GLY A 261 18.22 -0.67 6.13
CA GLY A 261 18.07 -1.98 6.78
C GLY A 261 16.65 -2.16 7.35
N ASN A 262 16.11 -1.14 7.99
CA ASN A 262 14.74 -1.17 8.53
C ASN A 262 13.69 -1.32 7.42
N GLU A 263 13.84 -0.61 6.28
CA GLU A 263 12.94 -0.76 5.12
C GLU A 263 13.07 -2.12 4.41
N ALA A 264 14.27 -2.72 4.43
CA ALA A 264 14.51 -4.03 3.84
C ALA A 264 14.00 -5.17 4.73
N PHE A 265 13.90 -4.97 6.04
CA PHE A 265 13.53 -6.02 7.00
C PHE A 265 12.15 -6.62 6.71
N PRO A 266 11.05 -5.85 6.53
CA PRO A 266 9.74 -6.42 6.21
C PRO A 266 9.74 -7.25 4.93
N VAL A 267 10.55 -6.87 3.93
CA VAL A 267 10.66 -7.63 2.66
C VAL A 267 11.31 -8.99 2.87
N LEU A 268 12.20 -9.10 3.85
CA LEU A 268 12.91 -10.34 4.17
C LEU A 268 12.14 -11.22 5.16
N GLU A 269 11.14 -10.70 5.82
CA GLU A 269 10.33 -11.46 6.77
C GLU A 269 9.55 -12.60 6.09
N GLY A 270 9.51 -13.74 6.74
CA GLY A 270 8.83 -14.92 6.20
C GLY A 270 9.50 -15.50 4.94
N MET A 271 8.77 -15.48 3.83
CA MET A 271 9.26 -16.02 2.54
C MET A 271 10.49 -15.28 2.01
N GLY A 272 10.65 -13.99 2.33
CA GLY A 272 11.68 -13.16 1.74
C GLY A 272 13.10 -13.67 1.98
N VAL A 273 13.43 -14.10 3.21
CA VAL A 273 14.76 -14.62 3.51
C VAL A 273 15.09 -15.88 2.71
N ILE A 274 14.09 -16.74 2.46
CA ILE A 274 14.27 -17.97 1.68
C ILE A 274 14.50 -17.65 0.20
N LEU A 275 13.90 -16.58 -0.31
CA LEU A 275 13.99 -16.18 -1.70
C LEU A 275 15.22 -15.34 -2.03
N LEU A 276 15.90 -14.81 -1.02
CA LEU A 276 17.10 -13.97 -1.22
C LEU A 276 18.22 -14.67 -2.00
N PRO A 277 18.59 -15.95 -1.71
CA PRO A 277 19.56 -16.67 -2.55
C PRO A 277 19.12 -16.79 -4.00
N GLY A 278 17.83 -17.03 -4.24
CA GLY A 278 17.25 -17.07 -5.59
C GLY A 278 17.36 -15.75 -6.32
N LEU A 279 17.10 -14.61 -5.64
CA LEU A 279 17.30 -13.28 -6.22
C LEU A 279 18.77 -13.08 -6.62
N VAL A 280 19.72 -13.43 -5.76
CA VAL A 280 21.16 -13.32 -6.07
C VAL A 280 21.50 -14.13 -7.32
N LEU A 281 21.01 -15.37 -7.43
CA LEU A 281 21.21 -16.23 -8.60
C LEU A 281 20.60 -15.63 -9.87
N THR A 282 19.39 -15.05 -9.76
CA THR A 282 18.73 -14.34 -10.87
C THR A 282 19.57 -13.14 -11.33
N VAL A 283 20.11 -12.35 -10.40
CA VAL A 283 20.97 -11.20 -10.70
C VAL A 283 22.26 -11.66 -11.41
N ILE A 284 22.93 -12.68 -10.89
CA ILE A 284 24.13 -13.25 -11.52
C ILE A 284 23.82 -13.72 -12.94
N SER A 285 22.73 -14.47 -13.12
CA SER A 285 22.26 -14.92 -14.43
C SER A 285 21.96 -13.74 -15.35
N ALA A 286 21.27 -12.72 -14.87
CA ALA A 286 20.90 -11.55 -15.62
C ALA A 286 22.12 -10.72 -16.08
N ILE A 287 23.14 -10.58 -15.25
CA ILE A 287 24.41 -9.93 -15.61
C ILE A 287 25.12 -10.73 -16.72
N ARG A 288 25.27 -12.06 -16.54
CA ARG A 288 25.93 -12.93 -17.51
C ARG A 288 25.23 -12.95 -18.87
N ARG A 289 23.89 -13.01 -18.86
CA ARG A 289 23.06 -13.08 -20.08
C ARG A 289 22.68 -11.70 -20.63
N ARG A 290 23.06 -10.60 -19.94
CA ARG A 290 22.72 -9.21 -20.28
C ARG A 290 21.20 -8.99 -20.42
N THR A 291 20.41 -9.58 -19.53
CA THR A 291 18.94 -9.38 -19.51
C THR A 291 18.59 -8.08 -18.80
N TRP A 292 18.75 -6.97 -19.54
CA TRP A 292 18.64 -5.60 -19.00
C TRP A 292 17.31 -5.31 -18.32
N GLY A 293 16.20 -5.93 -18.76
CA GLY A 293 14.90 -5.75 -18.15
C GLY A 293 14.84 -6.29 -16.70
N VAL A 294 15.48 -7.45 -16.46
CA VAL A 294 15.58 -8.04 -15.10
C VAL A 294 16.43 -7.15 -14.21
N LEU A 295 17.60 -6.69 -14.73
CA LEU A 295 18.47 -5.78 -13.96
C LEU A 295 17.78 -4.45 -13.65
N ALA A 296 17.01 -3.90 -14.59
CA ALA A 296 16.23 -2.68 -14.36
C ALA A 296 15.17 -2.87 -13.28
N ALA A 297 14.51 -4.03 -13.23
CA ALA A 297 13.54 -4.36 -12.19
C ALA A 297 14.21 -4.50 -10.80
N VAL A 298 15.38 -5.11 -10.73
CA VAL A 298 16.18 -5.20 -9.48
C VAL A 298 16.65 -3.82 -9.03
N ILE A 299 17.13 -2.98 -9.96
CA ILE A 299 17.54 -1.59 -9.66
C ILE A 299 16.34 -0.80 -9.12
N TRP A 300 15.15 -0.98 -9.71
CA TRP A 300 13.94 -0.34 -9.21
C TRP A 300 13.59 -0.84 -7.81
N PHE A 301 13.62 -2.14 -7.56
CA PHE A 301 13.35 -2.72 -6.25
C PHE A 301 14.25 -2.12 -5.17
N VAL A 302 15.57 -2.15 -5.37
CA VAL A 302 16.54 -1.58 -4.42
C VAL A 302 16.38 -0.06 -4.30
N GLY A 303 16.16 0.62 -5.43
CA GLY A 303 15.95 2.07 -5.49
C GLY A 303 14.66 2.51 -4.79
N PHE A 304 13.61 1.69 -4.84
CA PHE A 304 12.34 1.97 -4.16
C PHE A 304 12.51 1.90 -2.64
N LEU A 305 13.19 0.87 -2.11
CA LEU A 305 13.55 0.78 -0.69
C LEU A 305 14.46 1.96 -0.28
N ALA A 306 15.45 2.29 -1.10
CA ALA A 306 16.36 3.41 -0.86
C ALA A 306 15.63 4.76 -0.85
N LEU A 307 14.64 4.94 -1.70
CA LEU A 307 13.80 6.15 -1.74
C LEU A 307 13.04 6.34 -0.42
N TYR A 308 12.40 5.27 0.08
CA TYR A 308 11.71 5.32 1.37
C TYR A 308 12.70 5.53 2.53
N ALA A 309 13.80 4.80 2.57
CA ALA A 309 14.87 5.03 3.55
C ALA A 309 15.41 6.46 3.53
N TRP A 310 15.39 7.14 2.37
CA TRP A 310 15.85 8.51 2.23
C TRP A 310 14.79 9.54 2.61
N ARG A 311 13.52 9.33 2.23
CA ARG A 311 12.47 10.38 2.30
C ARG A 311 11.44 10.15 3.39
N LEU A 312 11.10 8.91 3.68
CA LEU A 312 10.03 8.53 4.61
C LEU A 312 10.31 7.14 5.20
N PRO A 313 11.31 7.02 6.10
CA PRO A 313 11.73 5.73 6.66
C PRO A 313 10.77 5.22 7.74
N VAL A 314 9.53 4.94 7.34
CA VAL A 314 8.41 4.52 8.21
C VAL A 314 8.06 3.07 7.92
N THR A 315 8.29 2.21 8.90
CA THR A 315 8.10 0.75 8.79
C THR A 315 6.83 0.25 9.49
N TYR A 316 5.92 1.14 9.90
CA TYR A 316 4.66 0.76 10.53
C TYR A 316 3.85 -0.17 9.64
N GLN A 317 2.97 -0.92 10.27
CA GLN A 317 2.04 -1.81 9.60
C GLN A 317 2.79 -2.70 8.57
N TYR A 318 3.84 -3.36 9.10
CA TYR A 318 4.62 -4.37 8.36
C TYR A 318 5.30 -3.83 7.09
N GLY A 319 5.70 -2.57 7.11
CA GLY A 319 6.34 -1.92 5.97
C GLY A 319 5.38 -1.66 4.80
N ARG A 320 4.13 -1.27 5.06
CA ARG A 320 3.09 -1.03 4.03
C ARG A 320 3.54 -0.15 2.87
N TYR A 321 4.48 0.76 3.12
CA TYR A 321 5.01 1.65 2.08
C TYR A 321 5.92 0.93 1.09
N VAL A 322 6.65 -0.10 1.52
CA VAL A 322 7.54 -0.90 0.69
C VAL A 322 6.93 -2.20 0.19
N MET A 323 5.79 -2.63 0.74
CA MET A 323 5.02 -3.80 0.26
C MET A 323 4.82 -3.83 -1.27
N PRO A 324 4.57 -2.71 -1.98
CA PRO A 324 4.42 -2.74 -3.43
C PRO A 324 5.65 -3.26 -4.20
N ALA A 325 6.83 -3.25 -3.58
CA ALA A 325 8.05 -3.81 -4.18
C ALA A 325 8.24 -5.30 -3.90
N MET A 326 7.51 -5.89 -2.95
CA MET A 326 7.65 -7.31 -2.58
C MET A 326 7.33 -8.29 -3.72
N PRO A 327 6.26 -8.12 -4.52
CA PRO A 327 5.93 -9.09 -5.57
C PRO A 327 7.02 -9.29 -6.61
N ILE A 328 7.72 -8.23 -7.02
CA ILE A 328 8.81 -8.37 -7.98
C ILE A 328 10.04 -9.05 -7.35
N PHE A 329 10.33 -8.78 -6.09
CA PHE A 329 11.36 -9.48 -5.33
C PHE A 329 11.04 -10.98 -5.25
N PHE A 330 9.82 -11.34 -4.86
CA PHE A 330 9.39 -12.73 -4.77
C PHE A 330 9.42 -13.44 -6.12
N LEU A 331 8.93 -12.80 -7.17
CA LEU A 331 8.98 -13.35 -8.53
C LEU A 331 10.41 -13.64 -8.99
N LEU A 332 11.33 -12.70 -8.80
CA LEU A 332 12.72 -12.86 -9.22
C LEU A 332 13.47 -13.87 -8.34
N GLY A 333 13.18 -13.89 -7.03
CA GLY A 333 13.72 -14.89 -6.11
C GLY A 333 13.27 -16.31 -6.47
N LEU A 334 11.98 -16.51 -6.71
CA LEU A 334 11.45 -17.79 -7.19
C LEU A 334 12.03 -18.20 -8.55
N THR A 335 12.24 -17.24 -9.46
CA THR A 335 12.84 -17.50 -10.77
C THR A 335 14.22 -18.14 -10.63
N GLY A 336 15.10 -17.56 -9.79
CA GLY A 336 16.45 -18.09 -9.58
C GLY A 336 16.46 -19.48 -8.93
N LEU A 337 15.61 -19.70 -7.92
CA LEU A 337 15.51 -21.02 -7.29
C LEU A 337 15.02 -22.10 -8.26
N VAL A 338 14.02 -21.76 -9.08
CA VAL A 338 13.50 -22.68 -10.09
C VAL A 338 14.53 -22.95 -11.19
N GLU A 339 15.19 -21.92 -11.74
CA GLU A 339 16.23 -22.08 -12.78
C GLU A 339 17.37 -22.98 -12.30
N VAL A 340 17.90 -22.75 -11.10
CA VAL A 340 18.99 -23.58 -10.53
C VAL A 340 18.51 -25.02 -10.30
N THR A 341 17.33 -25.18 -9.72
CA THR A 341 16.76 -26.51 -9.49
C THR A 341 16.62 -27.30 -10.81
N LEU A 342 16.19 -26.64 -11.90
CA LEU A 342 16.04 -27.26 -13.20
C LEU A 342 17.39 -27.58 -13.89
N ALA A 343 18.44 -26.86 -13.54
CA ALA A 343 19.79 -27.08 -14.08
C ALA A 343 20.54 -28.26 -13.43
N LEU A 344 20.08 -28.75 -12.28
CA LEU A 344 20.70 -29.86 -11.55
C LEU A 344 20.43 -31.22 -12.21
N GLY A 345 21.33 -32.18 -12.01
CA GLY A 345 21.12 -33.58 -12.39
C GLY A 345 19.89 -34.21 -11.70
N LEU A 346 19.32 -35.25 -12.29
CA LEU A 346 18.00 -35.79 -11.91
C LEU A 346 17.84 -36.11 -10.43
N HIS A 347 18.86 -36.71 -9.80
CA HIS A 347 18.83 -37.08 -8.38
C HIS A 347 18.85 -35.87 -7.46
N TRP A 348 19.81 -34.95 -7.64
CA TRP A 348 19.93 -33.73 -6.85
C TRP A 348 18.75 -32.76 -7.11
N ARG A 349 18.27 -32.71 -8.34
CA ARG A 349 17.10 -31.93 -8.71
C ARG A 349 15.87 -32.31 -7.87
N TRP A 350 15.61 -33.61 -7.69
CA TRP A 350 14.46 -34.05 -6.90
C TRP A 350 14.63 -33.65 -5.42
N ILE A 351 15.75 -33.99 -4.80
CA ILE A 351 16.03 -33.69 -3.38
C ILE A 351 15.93 -32.18 -3.12
N ILE A 352 16.67 -31.37 -3.84
CA ILE A 352 16.71 -29.93 -3.63
C ILE A 352 15.33 -29.31 -3.93
N SER A 353 14.67 -29.74 -5.00
CA SER A 353 13.33 -29.23 -5.35
C SER A 353 12.28 -29.51 -4.28
N VAL A 354 12.28 -30.71 -3.70
CA VAL A 354 11.37 -31.07 -2.63
C VAL A 354 11.71 -30.32 -1.35
N SER A 355 12.98 -30.28 -0.97
CA SER A 355 13.41 -29.65 0.27
C SER A 355 13.08 -28.17 0.35
N TRP A 356 13.48 -27.37 -0.67
CA TRP A 356 13.20 -25.95 -0.62
C TRP A 356 11.70 -25.63 -0.72
N ARG A 357 10.92 -26.44 -1.46
CA ARG A 357 9.45 -26.26 -1.54
C ARG A 357 8.77 -26.58 -0.21
N LEU A 358 9.21 -27.61 0.49
CA LEU A 358 8.68 -27.93 1.81
C LEU A 358 9.01 -26.82 2.83
N VAL A 359 10.24 -26.34 2.82
CA VAL A 359 10.63 -25.22 3.69
C VAL A 359 9.85 -23.96 3.34
N ALA A 360 9.82 -23.59 2.06
CA ALA A 360 9.09 -22.40 1.61
C ALA A 360 7.59 -22.51 1.89
N GLY A 361 6.99 -23.67 1.63
CA GLY A 361 5.57 -23.93 1.92
C GLY A 361 5.26 -23.88 3.42
N GLY A 362 6.12 -24.49 4.24
CA GLY A 362 5.96 -24.44 5.70
C GLY A 362 6.05 -23.01 6.25
N VAL A 363 7.07 -22.24 5.82
CA VAL A 363 7.21 -20.82 6.21
C VAL A 363 6.03 -20.00 5.70
N LEU A 364 5.59 -20.20 4.47
CA LEU A 364 4.44 -19.50 3.90
C LEU A 364 3.17 -19.72 4.75
N ILE A 365 2.89 -20.97 5.16
CA ILE A 365 1.72 -21.32 5.98
C ILE A 365 1.83 -20.71 7.38
N VAL A 366 3.00 -20.79 8.02
CA VAL A 366 3.21 -20.21 9.36
C VAL A 366 3.02 -18.71 9.33
N PHE A 367 3.67 -18.01 8.39
CA PHE A 367 3.54 -16.55 8.29
C PHE A 367 2.16 -16.12 7.79
N TRP A 368 1.47 -16.93 6.99
CA TRP A 368 0.08 -16.68 6.64
C TRP A 368 -0.81 -16.71 7.89
N GLY A 369 -0.61 -17.66 8.80
CA GLY A 369 -1.33 -17.73 10.07
C GLY A 369 -0.99 -16.58 11.03
N LEU A 370 0.28 -16.23 11.16
CA LEU A 370 0.73 -15.07 11.95
C LEU A 370 0.16 -13.77 11.37
N GLY A 371 0.17 -13.62 10.05
CA GLY A 371 -0.41 -12.46 9.37
C GLY A 371 -1.91 -12.32 9.60
N ALA A 372 -2.66 -13.45 9.68
CA ALA A 372 -4.07 -13.42 10.04
C ALA A 372 -4.29 -12.94 11.47
N LEU A 373 -3.43 -13.34 12.41
CA LEU A 373 -3.47 -12.86 13.80
C LEU A 373 -3.14 -11.36 13.87
N HIS A 374 -2.08 -10.92 13.21
CA HIS A 374 -1.70 -9.49 13.17
C HIS A 374 -2.82 -8.64 12.56
N TYR A 375 -3.40 -9.10 11.45
CA TYR A 375 -4.55 -8.42 10.84
C TYR A 375 -5.72 -8.27 11.83
N ALA A 376 -6.05 -9.34 12.56
CA ALA A 376 -7.15 -9.30 13.53
C ALA A 376 -6.86 -8.36 14.72
N GLN A 377 -5.60 -8.32 15.17
CA GLN A 377 -5.14 -7.40 16.22
C GLN A 377 -5.22 -5.94 15.77
N ASP A 378 -4.75 -5.63 14.55
CA ASP A 378 -4.82 -4.29 13.97
C ASP A 378 -6.28 -3.83 13.81
N VAL A 379 -7.16 -4.71 13.29
CA VAL A 379 -8.59 -4.41 13.19
C VAL A 379 -9.20 -4.18 14.58
N ALA A 380 -8.87 -5.01 15.59
CA ALA A 380 -9.38 -4.84 16.93
C ALA A 380 -8.97 -3.49 17.52
N PHE A 381 -7.72 -3.07 17.29
CA PHE A 381 -7.24 -1.76 17.72
C PHE A 381 -8.03 -0.62 17.04
N ILE A 382 -8.14 -0.61 15.73
CA ILE A 382 -8.82 0.47 14.98
C ILE A 382 -10.33 0.53 15.31
N GLU A 383 -10.99 -0.62 15.34
CA GLU A 383 -12.44 -0.66 15.59
C GLU A 383 -12.78 -0.31 17.05
N SER A 384 -11.96 -0.71 18.03
CA SER A 384 -12.20 -0.44 19.43
C SER A 384 -11.79 0.97 19.87
N GLU A 385 -10.82 1.58 19.21
CA GLU A 385 -10.33 2.90 19.57
C GLU A 385 -10.91 3.99 18.64
N MET A 386 -10.55 4.02 17.35
CA MET A 386 -10.94 5.08 16.44
C MET A 386 -12.42 5.04 16.10
N VAL A 387 -12.93 3.87 15.67
CA VAL A 387 -14.33 3.74 15.24
C VAL A 387 -15.29 3.87 16.43
N ALA A 388 -14.97 3.28 17.58
CA ALA A 388 -15.78 3.42 18.79
C ALA A 388 -15.85 4.87 19.27
N THR A 389 -14.69 5.57 19.29
CA THR A 389 -14.63 7.00 19.66
C THR A 389 -15.40 7.86 18.65
N ALA A 390 -15.28 7.62 17.35
CA ALA A 390 -16.02 8.37 16.34
C ALA A 390 -17.55 8.22 16.48
N LYS A 391 -18.02 7.01 16.80
CA LYS A 391 -19.45 6.75 17.08
C LYS A 391 -19.91 7.44 18.36
N TRP A 392 -19.09 7.46 19.40
CA TRP A 392 -19.39 8.18 20.64
C TRP A 392 -19.46 9.70 20.38
N VAL A 393 -18.49 10.26 19.64
CA VAL A 393 -18.50 11.69 19.25
C VAL A 393 -19.79 12.02 18.48
N SER A 394 -20.21 11.17 17.55
CA SER A 394 -21.44 11.36 16.79
C SER A 394 -22.70 11.40 17.66
N ALA A 395 -22.71 10.64 18.76
CA ALA A 395 -23.87 10.51 19.65
C ALA A 395 -23.93 11.58 20.74
N GLU A 396 -22.78 11.95 21.31
CA GLU A 396 -22.70 12.70 22.56
C GLU A 396 -22.18 14.14 22.38
N VAL A 397 -21.44 14.44 21.31
CA VAL A 397 -20.91 15.78 21.06
C VAL A 397 -21.96 16.62 20.32
N PRO A 398 -22.19 17.89 20.71
CA PRO A 398 -23.14 18.76 20.01
C PRO A 398 -22.83 18.89 18.53
N PRO A 399 -23.82 18.80 17.62
CA PRO A 399 -23.58 18.73 16.16
C PRO A 399 -22.78 19.89 15.55
N ASN A 400 -22.82 21.08 16.17
CA ASN A 400 -22.10 22.27 15.70
C ASN A 400 -20.74 22.46 16.40
N ALA A 401 -20.32 21.52 17.25
CA ALA A 401 -19.04 21.61 17.93
C ALA A 401 -17.90 21.27 16.97
N LEU A 402 -16.85 22.09 16.97
CA LEU A 402 -15.63 21.83 16.22
C LEU A 402 -14.76 20.86 17.01
N VAL A 403 -14.36 19.76 16.36
CA VAL A 403 -13.56 18.69 16.95
C VAL A 403 -12.17 18.68 16.34
N ALA A 404 -11.12 18.69 17.17
CA ALA A 404 -9.75 18.48 16.72
C ALA A 404 -9.32 17.04 16.92
N ALA A 405 -8.61 16.47 15.95
CA ALA A 405 -8.09 15.11 16.07
C ALA A 405 -6.84 14.91 15.21
N HIS A 406 -5.98 13.95 15.60
CA HIS A 406 -4.88 13.49 14.76
C HIS A 406 -5.34 12.41 13.77
N ASP A 407 -5.99 11.36 14.27
CA ASP A 407 -6.60 10.32 13.45
C ASP A 407 -8.01 10.75 13.07
N ILE A 408 -8.18 11.14 11.83
CA ILE A 408 -9.42 11.74 11.34
C ILE A 408 -10.29 10.78 10.53
N GLY A 409 -9.77 9.60 10.15
CA GLY A 409 -10.46 8.71 9.21
C GLY A 409 -11.84 8.28 9.68
N ALA A 410 -11.92 7.57 10.81
CA ALA A 410 -13.17 7.14 11.41
C ALA A 410 -14.06 8.34 11.83
N LEU A 411 -13.46 9.41 12.38
CA LEU A 411 -14.18 10.62 12.74
C LEU A 411 -14.86 11.29 11.54
N GLY A 412 -14.17 11.39 10.40
CA GLY A 412 -14.75 11.95 9.16
C GLY A 412 -15.86 11.08 8.58
N TYR A 413 -15.78 9.76 8.77
CA TYR A 413 -16.78 8.84 8.25
C TYR A 413 -18.01 8.72 9.15
N PHE A 414 -17.82 8.57 10.46
CA PHE A 414 -18.87 8.29 11.44
C PHE A 414 -19.26 9.50 12.29
N GLY A 415 -18.33 10.45 12.54
CA GLY A 415 -18.50 11.51 13.53
C GLY A 415 -19.53 12.58 13.14
N GLY A 416 -19.59 12.97 11.89
CA GLY A 416 -20.57 13.96 11.41
C GLY A 416 -20.30 15.42 11.80
N HIS A 417 -19.12 15.74 12.33
CA HIS A 417 -18.69 17.05 12.80
C HIS A 417 -17.68 17.70 11.84
N ASP A 418 -17.59 19.03 11.90
CA ASP A 418 -16.44 19.72 11.35
C ASP A 418 -15.18 19.37 12.15
N LEU A 419 -14.08 19.17 11.45
CA LEU A 419 -12.82 18.69 12.04
C LEU A 419 -11.68 19.68 11.80
N VAL A 420 -10.82 19.82 12.80
CA VAL A 420 -9.47 20.34 12.68
C VAL A 420 -8.51 19.16 12.72
N ASP A 421 -7.80 18.97 11.62
CA ASP A 421 -6.90 17.84 11.44
C ASP A 421 -5.48 18.17 11.91
N LEU A 422 -5.07 17.58 13.02
CA LEU A 422 -3.75 17.79 13.62
C LEU A 422 -2.62 17.07 12.86
N ALA A 423 -2.95 16.14 11.97
CA ALA A 423 -1.97 15.50 11.09
C ALA A 423 -1.72 16.30 9.79
N GLY A 424 -2.52 17.35 9.52
CA GLY A 424 -2.31 18.23 8.37
C GLY A 424 -2.73 17.66 7.02
N LEU A 425 -3.50 16.58 6.97
CA LEU A 425 -3.95 15.93 5.73
C LEU A 425 -5.03 16.77 5.04
N VAL A 426 -5.98 17.31 5.82
CA VAL A 426 -7.06 18.16 5.36
C VAL A 426 -7.00 19.58 5.93
N SER A 427 -6.16 19.83 6.93
CA SER A 427 -5.81 21.15 7.51
C SER A 427 -4.32 21.42 7.29
N PRO A 428 -3.88 21.72 6.04
CA PRO A 428 -2.45 21.84 5.71
C PRO A 428 -1.73 22.99 6.44
N GLU A 429 -2.46 23.95 6.98
CA GLU A 429 -1.94 25.04 7.80
C GLU A 429 -1.27 24.57 9.10
N VAL A 430 -1.59 23.33 9.55
CA VAL A 430 -0.96 22.72 10.73
C VAL A 430 0.44 22.18 10.43
N ILE A 431 0.75 21.84 9.17
CA ILE A 431 2.01 21.18 8.76
C ILE A 431 3.26 21.90 9.29
N PRO A 432 3.38 23.25 9.29
CA PRO A 432 4.58 23.93 9.75
C PRO A 432 4.86 23.78 11.26
N PHE A 433 3.88 23.33 12.05
CA PHE A 433 4.01 23.23 13.51
C PHE A 433 3.48 21.92 14.11
N LEU A 434 3.36 20.86 13.30
CA LEU A 434 2.85 19.53 13.66
C LEU A 434 3.40 18.97 14.98
N ARG A 435 4.64 19.30 15.37
CA ARG A 435 5.29 18.78 16.57
C ARG A 435 5.43 19.82 17.69
N ASN A 436 4.81 20.96 17.54
CA ASN A 436 4.88 22.01 18.53
C ASN A 436 3.51 22.15 19.22
N GLU A 437 3.35 21.46 20.36
CA GLU A 437 2.10 21.40 21.08
C GLU A 437 1.62 22.78 21.55
N ASP A 438 2.52 23.72 21.92
CA ASP A 438 2.13 25.09 22.31
C ASP A 438 1.51 25.86 21.13
N ARG A 439 2.08 25.71 19.94
CA ARG A 439 1.52 26.31 18.72
C ARG A 439 0.22 25.64 18.29
N ILE A 440 0.12 24.32 18.47
CA ILE A 440 -1.13 23.58 18.26
C ILE A 440 -2.19 24.10 19.22
N ALA A 441 -1.89 24.24 20.52
CA ALA A 441 -2.83 24.79 21.51
C ALA A 441 -3.32 26.19 21.13
N ALA A 442 -2.41 27.08 20.73
CA ALA A 442 -2.79 28.42 20.28
C ALA A 442 -3.70 28.36 19.04
N TYR A 443 -3.40 27.49 18.08
CA TYR A 443 -4.21 27.30 16.90
C TYR A 443 -5.60 26.73 17.23
N LEU A 444 -5.70 25.75 18.13
CA LEU A 444 -6.99 25.21 18.58
C LEU A 444 -7.87 26.30 19.23
N ASN A 445 -7.26 27.18 20.03
CA ASN A 445 -7.96 28.31 20.64
C ASN A 445 -8.44 29.32 19.59
N GLU A 446 -7.60 29.65 18.60
CA GLU A 446 -7.95 30.55 17.50
C GLU A 446 -9.10 29.99 16.64
N GLN A 447 -9.10 28.69 16.38
CA GLN A 447 -10.16 28.03 15.62
C GLN A 447 -11.45 27.85 16.42
N GLY A 448 -11.43 28.05 17.74
CA GLY A 448 -12.60 27.82 18.61
C GLY A 448 -12.98 26.35 18.74
N VAL A 449 -11.98 25.47 18.79
CA VAL A 449 -12.17 24.03 18.99
C VAL A 449 -12.86 23.79 20.33
N ALA A 450 -13.88 22.92 20.34
CA ALA A 450 -14.63 22.56 21.54
C ALA A 450 -14.21 21.21 22.14
N TYR A 451 -13.71 20.30 21.31
CA TYR A 451 -13.27 18.97 21.74
C TYR A 451 -11.97 18.55 21.08
N LEU A 452 -11.11 17.89 21.85
CA LEU A 452 -9.88 17.25 21.39
C LEU A 452 -10.03 15.74 21.48
N VAL A 453 -9.77 15.03 20.40
CA VAL A 453 -9.77 13.56 20.31
C VAL A 453 -8.36 13.08 19.99
N THR A 454 -7.76 12.32 20.90
CA THR A 454 -6.38 11.84 20.71
C THR A 454 -6.06 10.66 21.64
N PHE A 455 -4.97 9.96 21.34
CA PHE A 455 -4.26 9.18 22.34
C PHE A 455 -3.48 10.13 23.24
N PRO A 456 -3.61 10.06 24.58
CA PRO A 456 -2.95 10.99 25.49
C PRO A 456 -1.42 11.03 25.33
N ASP A 457 -0.82 9.87 25.01
CA ASP A 457 0.63 9.73 24.82
C ASP A 457 1.17 10.49 23.58
N TRP A 458 0.31 10.80 22.62
CA TRP A 458 0.73 11.50 21.40
C TRP A 458 0.84 13.02 21.60
N TYR A 459 0.04 13.54 22.55
CA TYR A 459 -0.01 14.96 22.88
C TYR A 459 -0.04 15.18 24.40
N PRO A 460 1.04 14.79 25.10
CA PRO A 460 1.06 14.82 26.56
C PRO A 460 0.93 16.23 27.16
N HIS A 461 1.42 17.28 26.47
CA HIS A 461 1.26 18.67 26.93
C HIS A 461 -0.15 19.19 26.70
N LEU A 462 -0.78 18.88 25.55
CA LEU A 462 -2.17 19.29 25.26
C LEU A 462 -3.17 18.63 26.19
N THR A 463 -2.91 17.40 26.62
CA THR A 463 -3.82 16.65 27.50
C THR A 463 -3.52 16.82 28.98
N SER A 464 -2.38 17.47 29.32
CA SER A 464 -1.98 17.71 30.70
C SER A 464 -3.02 18.55 31.45
N GLY A 465 -3.46 18.04 32.60
CA GLY A 465 -4.48 18.71 33.43
C GLY A 465 -5.92 18.63 32.93
N LEU A 466 -6.14 18.06 31.73
CA LEU A 466 -7.49 17.82 31.23
C LEU A 466 -8.02 16.46 31.73
N SER A 467 -9.30 16.41 32.10
CA SER A 467 -9.99 15.15 32.39
C SER A 467 -10.77 14.71 31.16
N PRO A 468 -10.62 13.46 30.69
CA PRO A 468 -11.37 12.97 29.55
C PRO A 468 -12.87 12.88 29.89
N VAL A 469 -13.71 13.30 28.95
CA VAL A 469 -15.16 13.10 29.02
C VAL A 469 -15.56 11.72 28.52
N PHE A 470 -14.67 11.09 27.76
CA PHE A 470 -14.80 9.72 27.26
C PHE A 470 -13.43 9.09 27.09
N THR A 471 -13.34 7.80 27.33
CA THR A 471 -12.22 6.93 26.94
C THR A 471 -12.81 5.58 26.56
N THR A 472 -12.21 4.92 25.58
CA THR A 472 -12.72 3.63 25.07
C THR A 472 -12.66 2.54 26.14
N GLY A 473 -11.62 2.53 26.98
CA GLY A 473 -11.41 1.50 27.99
C GLY A 473 -11.22 0.10 27.41
N ALA A 474 -10.96 -0.01 26.11
CA ALA A 474 -10.76 -1.28 25.42
C ALA A 474 -9.40 -1.89 25.77
N PRO A 475 -9.25 -3.23 25.79
CA PRO A 475 -8.02 -3.88 26.20
C PRO A 475 -6.92 -3.85 25.12
N TYR A 476 -7.26 -3.43 23.91
CA TYR A 476 -6.36 -3.60 22.74
C TYR A 476 -5.24 -2.56 22.70
N ALA A 477 -5.50 -1.28 22.92
CA ALA A 477 -4.46 -0.26 22.98
C ALA A 477 -3.45 -0.53 24.11
N PRO A 478 -3.89 -0.86 25.35
CA PRO A 478 -2.97 -1.26 26.42
C PRO A 478 -2.13 -2.51 26.10
N ALA A 479 -2.67 -3.46 25.32
CA ALA A 479 -1.92 -4.64 24.90
C ALA A 479 -0.73 -4.29 23.97
N PHE A 480 -0.77 -3.16 23.27
CA PHE A 480 0.33 -2.62 22.49
C PHE A 480 1.20 -1.60 23.25
N GLY A 481 0.91 -1.36 24.53
CA GLY A 481 1.65 -0.43 25.37
C GLY A 481 1.24 1.03 25.23
N GLU A 482 0.08 1.31 24.60
CA GLU A 482 -0.48 2.64 24.41
C GLU A 482 -1.63 2.88 25.41
N LEU A 483 -1.94 4.15 25.72
CA LEU A 483 -3.16 4.51 26.43
C LEU A 483 -4.36 4.41 25.47
N ASN A 484 -5.57 4.27 26.03
CA ASN A 484 -6.78 4.28 25.22
C ASN A 484 -7.04 5.66 24.61
N MET A 485 -7.65 5.70 23.43
CA MET A 485 -8.13 6.93 22.81
C MET A 485 -9.13 7.63 23.70
N ALA A 486 -9.00 8.94 23.83
CA ALA A 486 -9.80 9.75 24.73
C ALA A 486 -10.36 11.00 24.04
N VAL A 487 -11.50 11.48 24.56
CA VAL A 487 -12.13 12.73 24.16
C VAL A 487 -12.06 13.70 25.32
N TYR A 488 -11.57 14.90 25.09
CA TYR A 488 -11.46 15.97 26.06
C TYR A 488 -12.32 17.16 25.65
N ARG A 489 -12.96 17.82 26.60
CA ARG A 489 -13.44 19.20 26.35
C ARG A 489 -12.23 20.11 26.27
N TRP A 490 -12.12 20.85 25.18
CA TRP A 490 -11.04 21.80 25.03
C TRP A 490 -11.40 23.12 25.68
N SER A 491 -10.61 23.52 26.66
CA SER A 491 -10.76 24.81 27.38
C SER A 491 -9.54 25.69 27.28
N GLY A 492 -8.56 25.26 26.46
CA GLY A 492 -7.22 25.84 26.42
C GLY A 492 -6.38 25.40 27.62
N PRO A 493 -5.05 25.38 27.50
CA PRO A 493 -4.16 25.23 28.63
C PRO A 493 -4.17 26.49 29.50
#